data_0e099afbd25c1d5ca68daa4b3fd307a9
#
_entry.id   0e099afbd25c1d5ca68daa4b3fd307a9
#
_cell.length_a   1.000
_cell.length_b   1.000
_cell.length_c   1.000
_cell.angle_alpha   90.00
_cell.angle_beta   90.00
_cell.angle_gamma   90.00
#
_symmetry.space_group_name_H-M   'P 1'
#
loop_
_entity.id
_entity.type
_entity.pdbx_description
1 polymer ?
#
loop_
_entity_poly.entity_id
_entity_poly.type
_entity_poly.pdbx_seq_one_letter_code
_entity_poly.pdbx_strand_id
1 'polypeptide(L)'
;IGTHPSGVLISDLPIDQTVGLCSISTSEYPVSMINMKELDDLMYVKLDILGLDNIGVINDTCKMLGIERLTPDNTDMEDMNVWRSIRDDTTLIFQWESDSAQHYLKQFMSDATLDIARSKIPNFSMLKWMSFGNGLLRPACASFRDSVAKGEFYDNGFDALNEFLAPEAGRIAMQETIMQFLVKFCGYSSAESDNVRRAIAKKKGTEKLLPEIEERFVAYCSKAYKMSAERCEEVIKPFLQIILDASAYGFSWNLSL
;
A
#
# COMPACT_ATOMS: atom_id res chain seq x y z
N ILE A 1 -20.22 -18.08 12.43
CA ILE A 1 -19.41 -18.43 11.26
C ILE A 1 -19.74 -17.41 10.18
N GLY A 2 -18.76 -16.65 9.75
CA GLY A 2 -18.93 -15.66 8.70
C GLY A 2 -18.24 -16.12 7.41
N THR A 3 -18.72 -15.68 6.26
CA THR A 3 -18.06 -15.88 4.98
C THR A 3 -17.17 -14.71 4.65
N HIS A 4 -16.17 -14.95 3.82
CA HIS A 4 -15.38 -13.86 3.23
C HIS A 4 -16.26 -13.10 2.23
N PRO A 5 -16.30 -11.76 2.27
CA PRO A 5 -17.23 -10.98 1.43
C PRO A 5 -16.86 -11.00 -0.06
N SER A 6 -15.60 -11.27 -0.41
CA SER A 6 -15.09 -11.13 -1.78
C SER A 6 -14.20 -12.28 -2.24
N GLY A 7 -13.93 -13.27 -1.37
CA GLY A 7 -13.01 -14.37 -1.67
C GLY A 7 -13.68 -15.43 -2.53
N VAL A 8 -13.08 -15.73 -3.68
CA VAL A 8 -13.49 -16.79 -4.60
C VAL A 8 -12.41 -17.86 -4.64
N LEU A 9 -12.80 -19.10 -4.36
CA LEU A 9 -11.90 -20.25 -4.41
C LEU A 9 -11.85 -20.80 -5.83
N ILE A 10 -10.65 -21.02 -6.35
CA ILE A 10 -10.41 -21.61 -7.67
C ILE A 10 -9.63 -22.92 -7.49
N SER A 11 -10.09 -23.96 -8.20
CA SER A 11 -9.49 -25.28 -8.21
C SER A 11 -9.63 -25.91 -9.61
N ASP A 12 -8.68 -26.72 -10.00
CA ASP A 12 -8.69 -27.57 -11.19
C ASP A 12 -9.51 -28.86 -10.96
N LEU A 13 -9.80 -29.19 -9.70
CA LEU A 13 -10.64 -30.31 -9.31
C LEU A 13 -11.99 -29.82 -8.79
N PRO A 14 -13.05 -30.64 -8.87
CA PRO A 14 -14.35 -30.29 -8.30
C PRO A 14 -14.25 -30.00 -6.79
N ILE A 15 -14.62 -28.79 -6.38
CA ILE A 15 -14.44 -28.31 -5.00
C ILE A 15 -15.30 -29.11 -4.02
N ASP A 16 -16.47 -29.55 -4.42
CA ASP A 16 -17.35 -30.40 -3.62
C ASP A 16 -16.76 -31.78 -3.28
N GLN A 17 -15.87 -32.28 -4.14
CA GLN A 17 -15.20 -33.56 -3.96
C GLN A 17 -13.87 -33.44 -3.18
N THR A 18 -13.34 -32.24 -3.02
CA THR A 18 -12.05 -32.01 -2.37
C THR A 18 -12.19 -31.42 -0.98
N VAL A 19 -12.78 -30.23 -0.85
CA VAL A 19 -12.90 -29.52 0.43
C VAL A 19 -14.33 -29.43 0.95
N GLY A 20 -15.29 -29.92 0.17
CA GLY A 20 -16.73 -29.87 0.49
C GLY A 20 -17.33 -28.48 0.37
N LEU A 21 -18.64 -28.46 0.12
CA LEU A 21 -19.43 -27.24 -0.03
C LEU A 21 -20.61 -27.24 0.93
N CYS A 22 -21.00 -26.09 1.42
CA CYS A 22 -22.19 -25.85 2.18
C CYS A 22 -22.98 -24.65 1.63
N SER A 23 -24.31 -24.67 1.82
CA SER A 23 -25.13 -23.51 1.56
C SER A 23 -25.38 -22.77 2.86
N ILE A 24 -25.33 -21.45 2.81
CA ILE A 24 -25.61 -20.56 3.95
C ILE A 24 -26.63 -19.51 3.52
N SER A 25 -27.46 -19.04 4.45
CA SER A 25 -28.52 -18.08 4.18
C SER A 25 -28.05 -16.71 3.70
N THR A 26 -26.80 -16.38 3.91
CA THR A 26 -26.20 -15.07 3.57
C THR A 26 -25.43 -15.07 2.25
N SER A 27 -25.40 -16.19 1.53
CA SER A 27 -24.70 -16.31 0.23
C SER A 27 -25.58 -17.00 -0.80
N GLU A 28 -25.66 -16.42 -1.97
CA GLU A 28 -26.29 -17.03 -3.15
C GLU A 28 -25.45 -18.19 -3.70
N TYR A 29 -24.14 -18.14 -3.49
CA TYR A 29 -23.18 -19.14 -3.99
C TYR A 29 -22.78 -20.14 -2.90
N PRO A 30 -22.44 -21.38 -3.28
CA PRO A 30 -21.92 -22.35 -2.34
C PRO A 30 -20.64 -21.86 -1.68
N VAL A 31 -20.43 -22.23 -0.43
CA VAL A 31 -19.28 -21.81 0.38
C VAL A 31 -18.44 -23.03 0.75
N SER A 32 -17.12 -22.91 0.71
CA SER A 32 -16.21 -23.95 1.18
C SER A 32 -16.46 -24.27 2.66
N MET A 33 -16.46 -25.56 3.00
CA MET A 33 -16.56 -26.01 4.39
C MET A 33 -15.26 -25.83 5.19
N ILE A 34 -14.17 -25.54 4.52
CA ILE A 34 -12.84 -25.34 5.11
C ILE A 34 -12.53 -23.83 5.14
N ASN A 35 -11.90 -23.37 6.22
CA ASN A 35 -11.56 -21.96 6.37
C ASN A 35 -10.27 -21.60 5.57
N MET A 36 -10.03 -20.29 5.46
CA MET A 36 -8.93 -19.74 4.65
C MET A 36 -7.55 -20.31 5.01
N LYS A 37 -7.28 -20.53 6.30
CA LYS A 37 -5.96 -21.01 6.74
C LYS A 37 -5.69 -22.43 6.24
N GLU A 38 -6.67 -23.30 6.36
CA GLU A 38 -6.55 -24.67 5.86
C GLU A 38 -6.51 -24.71 4.33
N LEU A 39 -7.21 -23.80 3.63
CA LEU A 39 -7.13 -23.66 2.18
C LEU A 39 -5.71 -23.24 1.73
N ASP A 40 -5.11 -22.30 2.44
CA ASP A 40 -3.72 -21.88 2.19
C ASP A 40 -2.72 -23.05 2.43
N ASP A 41 -2.92 -23.80 3.52
CA ASP A 41 -2.08 -24.97 3.86
C ASP A 41 -2.22 -26.11 2.82
N LEU A 42 -3.38 -26.22 2.18
CA LEU A 42 -3.65 -27.16 1.09
C LEU A 42 -3.30 -26.62 -0.31
N MET A 43 -2.68 -25.43 -0.38
CA MET A 43 -2.24 -24.81 -1.63
C MET A 43 -3.37 -24.41 -2.61
N TYR A 44 -4.59 -24.17 -2.13
CA TYR A 44 -5.67 -23.67 -2.97
C TYR A 44 -5.47 -22.19 -3.31
N VAL A 45 -5.91 -21.83 -4.51
CA VAL A 45 -5.88 -20.41 -4.96
C VAL A 45 -7.18 -19.73 -4.55
N LYS A 46 -7.05 -18.68 -3.74
CA LYS A 46 -8.14 -17.77 -3.41
C LYS A 46 -7.91 -16.42 -4.10
N LEU A 47 -8.88 -15.97 -4.87
CA LEU A 47 -8.89 -14.62 -5.44
C LEU A 47 -9.85 -13.74 -4.64
N ASP A 48 -9.41 -12.56 -4.27
CA ASP A 48 -10.26 -11.54 -3.65
C ASP A 48 -10.72 -10.57 -4.74
N ILE A 49 -12.02 -10.62 -5.07
CA ILE A 49 -12.64 -9.75 -6.07
C ILE A 49 -13.37 -8.64 -5.31
N LEU A 50 -12.70 -7.49 -5.21
CA LEU A 50 -13.21 -6.33 -4.49
C LEU A 50 -13.97 -5.41 -5.45
N GLY A 51 -15.26 -5.22 -5.22
CA GLY A 51 -16.08 -4.22 -5.89
C GLY A 51 -16.18 -2.95 -5.03
N LEU A 52 -16.34 -1.81 -5.67
CA LEU A 52 -16.66 -0.54 -5.03
C LEU A 52 -18.02 -0.04 -5.51
N ASP A 53 -18.94 0.20 -4.60
CA ASP A 53 -20.28 0.74 -4.91
C ASP A 53 -20.14 2.13 -5.57
N ASN A 54 -19.15 2.92 -5.17
CA ASN A 54 -18.84 4.22 -5.75
C ASN A 54 -18.60 4.14 -7.27
N ILE A 55 -17.89 3.11 -7.75
CA ILE A 55 -17.68 2.88 -9.19
C ILE A 55 -19.00 2.51 -9.89
N GLY A 56 -19.86 1.75 -9.20
CA GLY A 56 -21.21 1.47 -9.67
C GLY A 56 -22.03 2.75 -9.90
N VAL A 57 -22.04 3.64 -8.91
CA VAL A 57 -22.73 4.93 -8.99
C VAL A 57 -22.21 5.78 -10.15
N ILE A 58 -20.87 5.86 -10.34
CA ILE A 58 -20.27 6.59 -11.46
C ILE A 58 -20.72 5.99 -12.79
N ASN A 59 -20.65 4.67 -12.95
CA ASN A 59 -21.07 3.99 -14.17
C ASN A 59 -22.54 4.22 -14.51
N ASP A 60 -23.41 4.14 -13.51
CA ASP A 60 -24.85 4.36 -13.73
C ASP A 60 -25.16 5.82 -14.05
N THR A 61 -24.43 6.76 -13.44
CA THR A 61 -24.52 8.18 -13.78
C THR A 61 -24.10 8.42 -15.23
N CYS A 62 -22.98 7.84 -15.69
CA CYS A 62 -22.55 7.94 -17.09
C CYS A 62 -23.63 7.40 -18.05
N LYS A 63 -24.23 6.24 -17.73
CA LYS A 63 -25.32 5.68 -18.53
C LYS A 63 -26.53 6.60 -18.59
N MET A 64 -26.94 7.19 -17.46
CA MET A 64 -28.07 8.11 -17.39
C MET A 64 -27.84 9.39 -18.20
N LEU A 65 -26.60 9.86 -18.22
CA LEU A 65 -26.20 11.05 -19.00
C LEU A 65 -25.93 10.74 -20.48
N GLY A 66 -25.87 9.46 -20.87
CA GLY A 66 -25.53 9.06 -22.24
C GLY A 66 -24.09 9.38 -22.63
N ILE A 67 -23.17 9.45 -21.65
CA ILE A 67 -21.74 9.69 -21.88
C ILE A 67 -20.94 8.38 -21.75
N GLU A 68 -19.74 8.36 -22.33
CA GLU A 68 -18.81 7.25 -22.19
C GLU A 68 -18.44 7.04 -20.70
N ARG A 69 -18.21 5.79 -20.33
CA ARG A 69 -17.72 5.43 -19.00
C ARG A 69 -16.38 6.12 -18.72
N LEU A 70 -16.28 6.77 -17.57
CA LEU A 70 -15.02 7.37 -17.12
C LEU A 70 -13.99 6.29 -16.80
N THR A 71 -12.79 6.49 -17.30
CA THR A 71 -11.62 5.64 -17.11
C THR A 71 -10.38 6.52 -16.90
N PRO A 72 -9.27 5.98 -16.37
CA PRO A 72 -8.02 6.73 -16.30
C PRO A 72 -7.53 7.25 -17.65
N ASP A 73 -7.89 6.58 -18.76
CA ASP A 73 -7.44 6.93 -20.11
C ASP A 73 -8.21 8.12 -20.72
N ASN A 74 -9.45 8.36 -20.27
CA ASN A 74 -10.30 9.45 -20.76
C ASN A 74 -10.60 10.53 -19.72
N THR A 75 -9.89 10.50 -18.58
CA THR A 75 -10.05 11.48 -17.49
C THR A 75 -8.73 12.21 -17.27
N ASP A 76 -8.80 13.54 -17.17
CA ASP A 76 -7.62 14.34 -16.79
C ASP A 76 -7.31 14.17 -15.30
N MET A 77 -6.36 13.31 -15.00
CA MET A 77 -5.91 13.02 -13.64
C MET A 77 -5.05 14.14 -13.02
N GLU A 78 -4.70 15.18 -13.79
CA GLU A 78 -3.89 16.30 -13.30
C GLU A 78 -4.71 17.59 -13.15
N ASP A 79 -6.05 17.55 -13.35
CA ASP A 79 -6.92 18.72 -13.14
C ASP A 79 -6.96 19.11 -11.65
N MET A 80 -6.20 20.14 -11.33
CA MET A 80 -6.09 20.67 -9.97
C MET A 80 -7.39 21.26 -9.42
N ASN A 81 -8.35 21.66 -10.27
CA ASN A 81 -9.63 22.15 -9.79
C ASN A 81 -10.45 21.00 -9.18
N VAL A 82 -10.42 19.83 -9.83
CA VAL A 82 -11.05 18.61 -9.30
C VAL A 82 -10.39 18.20 -7.99
N TRP A 83 -9.05 18.15 -7.94
CA TRP A 83 -8.35 17.79 -6.72
C TRP A 83 -8.61 18.76 -5.55
N ARG A 84 -8.71 20.06 -5.83
CA ARG A 84 -9.07 21.06 -4.80
C ARG A 84 -10.51 20.90 -4.33
N SER A 85 -11.44 20.53 -5.18
CA SER A 85 -12.85 20.32 -4.78
C SER A 85 -12.98 19.15 -3.80
N ILE A 86 -12.18 18.08 -3.95
CA ILE A 86 -12.14 16.94 -3.03
C ILE A 86 -11.69 17.38 -1.63
N ARG A 87 -10.79 18.35 -1.52
CA ARG A 87 -10.34 18.88 -0.21
C ARG A 87 -11.50 19.46 0.61
N ASP A 88 -12.49 20.01 -0.03
CA ASP A 88 -13.61 20.67 0.63
C ASP A 88 -14.80 19.73 0.85
N ASP A 89 -14.98 18.74 -0.01
CA ASP A 89 -16.05 17.74 0.08
C ASP A 89 -15.54 16.36 -0.37
N THR A 90 -15.54 15.41 0.57
CA THR A 90 -15.12 14.02 0.33
C THR A 90 -16.29 13.04 0.22
N THR A 91 -17.51 13.55 0.01
CA THR A 91 -18.71 12.73 -0.19
C THR A 91 -18.47 11.75 -1.36
N LEU A 92 -18.71 10.47 -1.13
CA LEU A 92 -18.51 9.38 -2.08
C LEU A 92 -17.04 9.14 -2.49
N ILE A 93 -16.07 9.74 -1.82
CA ILE A 93 -14.67 9.43 -2.03
C ILE A 93 -14.26 8.31 -1.07
N PHE A 94 -14.13 7.11 -1.60
CA PHE A 94 -13.85 5.91 -0.80
C PHE A 94 -12.68 6.09 0.17
N GLN A 95 -12.89 5.72 1.43
CA GLN A 95 -11.96 5.82 2.55
C GLN A 95 -11.62 7.25 3.02
N TRP A 96 -12.17 8.29 2.41
CA TRP A 96 -11.97 9.68 2.82
C TRP A 96 -13.20 10.31 3.47
N GLU A 97 -14.28 9.54 3.66
CA GLU A 97 -15.59 10.03 4.12
C GLU A 97 -15.67 10.33 5.63
N SER A 98 -14.73 9.80 6.45
CA SER A 98 -14.77 10.06 7.89
C SER A 98 -14.31 11.48 8.23
N ASP A 99 -14.87 12.07 9.28
CA ASP A 99 -14.51 13.41 9.76
C ASP A 99 -13.00 13.57 10.00
N SER A 100 -12.35 12.53 10.53
CA SER A 100 -10.91 12.54 10.78
C SER A 100 -10.11 12.54 9.47
N ALA A 101 -10.55 11.78 8.46
CA ALA A 101 -9.92 11.76 7.15
C ALA A 101 -10.10 13.10 6.42
N GLN A 102 -11.29 13.70 6.48
CA GLN A 102 -11.56 15.02 5.91
C GLN A 102 -10.69 16.11 6.56
N HIS A 103 -10.59 16.08 7.89
CA HIS A 103 -9.75 17.05 8.61
C HIS A 103 -8.28 16.90 8.22
N TYR A 104 -7.79 15.68 8.12
CA TYR A 104 -6.43 15.38 7.68
C TYR A 104 -6.21 15.85 6.24
N LEU A 105 -7.16 15.58 5.33
CA LEU A 105 -7.08 15.92 3.92
C LEU A 105 -6.90 17.42 3.68
N LYS A 106 -7.60 18.27 4.45
CA LYS A 106 -7.49 19.74 4.34
C LYS A 106 -6.06 20.23 4.53
N GLN A 107 -5.31 19.64 5.45
CA GLN A 107 -3.91 19.97 5.71
C GLN A 107 -2.99 19.32 4.66
N PHE A 108 -3.18 18.03 4.40
CA PHE A 108 -2.39 17.26 3.44
C PHE A 108 -2.48 17.80 2.02
N MET A 109 -3.63 18.36 1.64
CA MET A 109 -3.91 18.97 0.35
C MET A 109 -3.81 20.50 0.36
N SER A 110 -3.21 21.10 1.39
CA SER A 110 -2.96 22.55 1.39
C SER A 110 -1.99 22.92 0.27
N ASP A 111 -2.17 24.10 -0.33
CA ASP A 111 -1.30 24.54 -1.42
C ASP A 111 0.17 24.57 -0.98
N ALA A 112 0.45 24.96 0.27
CA ALA A 112 1.80 24.94 0.82
C ALA A 112 2.42 23.52 0.87
N THR A 113 1.65 22.52 1.30
CA THR A 113 2.11 21.12 1.34
C THR A 113 2.31 20.58 -0.08
N LEU A 114 1.40 20.89 -1.00
CA LEU A 114 1.51 20.47 -2.40
C LEU A 114 2.71 21.10 -3.12
N ASP A 115 3.02 22.36 -2.86
CA ASP A 115 4.18 23.03 -3.43
C ASP A 115 5.49 22.39 -2.95
N ILE A 116 5.56 22.05 -1.66
CA ILE A 116 6.71 21.32 -1.12
C ILE A 116 6.80 19.92 -1.75
N ALA A 117 5.70 19.17 -1.82
CA ALA A 117 5.68 17.83 -2.41
C ALA A 117 6.14 17.87 -3.88
N ARG A 118 5.62 18.79 -4.69
CA ARG A 118 6.04 18.98 -6.08
C ARG A 118 7.52 19.33 -6.23
N SER A 119 8.07 20.10 -5.30
CA SER A 119 9.49 20.47 -5.34
C SER A 119 10.42 19.30 -4.99
N LYS A 120 9.95 18.33 -4.20
CA LYS A 120 10.77 17.23 -3.66
C LYS A 120 10.55 15.89 -4.34
N ILE A 121 9.37 15.66 -4.95
CA ILE A 121 9.02 14.37 -5.57
C ILE A 121 9.27 14.45 -7.07
N PRO A 122 10.23 13.70 -7.60
CA PRO A 122 10.43 13.59 -9.05
C PRO A 122 9.17 13.03 -9.74
N ASN A 123 8.76 13.66 -10.85
CA ASN A 123 7.55 13.26 -11.60
C ASN A 123 6.31 13.16 -10.69
N PHE A 124 6.11 14.19 -9.87
CA PHE A 124 4.97 14.27 -8.96
C PHE A 124 3.64 14.00 -9.70
N SER A 125 2.77 13.20 -9.11
CA SER A 125 1.42 12.93 -9.58
C SER A 125 0.44 13.09 -8.42
N MET A 126 -0.65 13.82 -8.67
CA MET A 126 -1.70 14.02 -7.67
C MET A 126 -2.36 12.70 -7.25
N LEU A 127 -2.62 11.80 -8.21
CA LEU A 127 -3.20 10.49 -7.92
C LEU A 127 -2.31 9.70 -6.95
N LYS A 128 -1.01 9.61 -7.22
CA LYS A 128 -0.05 8.93 -6.32
C LYS A 128 0.03 9.61 -4.95
N TRP A 129 0.04 10.94 -4.91
CA TRP A 129 0.05 11.68 -3.65
C TRP A 129 -1.19 11.40 -2.82
N MET A 130 -2.39 11.42 -3.42
CA MET A 130 -3.64 11.07 -2.75
C MET A 130 -3.66 9.61 -2.28
N SER A 131 -3.14 8.69 -3.08
CA SER A 131 -3.02 7.27 -2.71
C SER A 131 -2.08 7.08 -1.52
N PHE A 132 -0.95 7.79 -1.49
CA PHE A 132 -0.06 7.82 -0.33
C PHE A 132 -0.78 8.39 0.89
N GLY A 133 -1.51 9.50 0.75
CA GLY A 133 -2.32 10.09 1.81
C GLY A 133 -3.33 9.10 2.40
N ASN A 134 -3.97 8.27 1.57
CA ASN A 134 -4.84 7.20 2.02
C ASN A 134 -4.09 6.15 2.87
N GLY A 135 -2.89 5.74 2.43
CA GLY A 135 -2.01 4.88 3.22
C GLY A 135 -1.67 5.47 4.59
N LEU A 136 -1.47 6.78 4.68
CA LEU A 136 -1.17 7.48 5.94
C LEU A 136 -2.32 7.47 6.96
N LEU A 137 -3.56 7.22 6.54
CA LEU A 137 -4.68 7.06 7.46
C LEU A 137 -4.60 5.76 8.28
N ARG A 138 -3.73 4.83 7.92
CA ARG A 138 -3.55 3.56 8.63
C ARG A 138 -2.85 3.77 9.98
N PRO A 139 -3.17 2.93 11.00
CA PRO A 139 -2.58 3.05 12.34
C PRO A 139 -1.05 3.03 12.36
N ALA A 140 -0.41 2.29 11.46
CA ALA A 140 1.05 2.21 11.35
C ALA A 140 1.72 3.56 11.06
N CYS A 141 1.00 4.48 10.42
CA CYS A 141 1.53 5.79 10.02
C CYS A 141 1.21 6.91 11.03
N ALA A 142 0.52 6.61 12.13
CA ALA A 142 0.05 7.61 13.08
C ALA A 142 1.17 8.49 13.66
N SER A 143 2.37 7.93 13.84
CA SER A 143 3.52 8.66 14.42
C SER A 143 4.10 9.75 13.51
N PHE A 144 3.87 9.67 12.20
CA PHE A 144 4.47 10.63 11.24
C PHE A 144 3.44 11.25 10.27
N ARG A 145 2.19 10.79 10.30
CA ARG A 145 1.12 11.29 9.42
C ARG A 145 0.98 12.81 9.45
N ASP A 146 0.96 13.39 10.65
CA ASP A 146 0.73 14.82 10.84
C ASP A 146 1.94 15.66 10.38
N SER A 147 3.16 15.14 10.48
CA SER A 147 4.34 15.82 9.94
C SER A 147 4.34 15.84 8.42
N VAL A 148 3.94 14.72 7.78
CA VAL A 148 3.79 14.66 6.32
C VAL A 148 2.70 15.63 5.84
N ALA A 149 1.57 15.74 6.55
CA ALA A 149 0.52 16.69 6.20
C ALA A 149 1.00 18.15 6.22
N LYS A 150 2.06 18.47 6.97
CA LYS A 150 2.72 19.78 7.01
C LYS A 150 3.83 19.94 5.97
N GLY A 151 4.02 18.95 5.10
CA GLY A 151 5.07 18.97 4.07
C GLY A 151 6.46 18.59 4.59
N GLU A 152 6.57 17.93 5.74
CA GLU A 152 7.85 17.46 6.25
C GLU A 152 8.26 16.17 5.55
N PHE A 153 9.48 16.17 5.00
CA PHE A 153 10.12 15.01 4.40
C PHE A 153 11.23 14.50 5.31
N TYR A 154 11.19 13.21 5.59
CA TYR A 154 12.19 12.60 6.47
C TYR A 154 13.50 12.35 5.72
N ASP A 155 14.61 12.73 6.34
CA ASP A 155 15.95 12.44 5.85
C ASP A 155 16.46 11.14 6.46
N ASN A 156 16.66 10.13 5.61
CA ASN A 156 17.20 8.83 6.01
C ASN A 156 18.74 8.82 6.06
N GLY A 157 19.37 9.96 5.83
CA GLY A 157 20.83 10.11 5.86
C GLY A 157 21.56 9.48 4.67
N PHE A 158 20.84 9.12 3.60
CA PHE A 158 21.42 8.54 2.38
C PHE A 158 20.62 9.01 1.16
N ASP A 159 21.24 9.77 0.28
CA ASP A 159 20.57 10.44 -0.85
C ASP A 159 19.79 9.48 -1.75
N ALA A 160 20.39 8.34 -2.12
CA ALA A 160 19.71 7.36 -2.98
C ALA A 160 18.48 6.73 -2.30
N LEU A 161 18.50 6.60 -0.97
CA LEU A 161 17.35 6.13 -0.19
C LEU A 161 16.30 7.24 -0.06
N ASN A 162 16.72 8.47 0.15
CA ASN A 162 15.84 9.63 0.19
C ASN A 162 15.13 9.85 -1.15
N GLU A 163 15.85 9.75 -2.27
CA GLU A 163 15.27 9.82 -3.61
C GLU A 163 14.25 8.68 -3.86
N PHE A 164 14.61 7.46 -3.46
CA PHE A 164 13.72 6.30 -3.58
C PHE A 164 12.44 6.47 -2.78
N LEU A 165 12.51 7.04 -1.57
CA LEU A 165 11.38 7.24 -0.66
C LEU A 165 10.69 8.60 -0.83
N ALA A 166 11.15 9.46 -1.73
CA ALA A 166 10.55 10.78 -1.94
C ALA A 166 9.04 10.72 -2.22
N PRO A 167 8.49 9.75 -3.01
CA PRO A 167 7.05 9.62 -3.21
C PRO A 167 6.23 9.38 -1.94
N GLU A 168 6.87 8.87 -0.89
CA GLU A 168 6.28 8.62 0.43
C GLU A 168 6.88 9.54 1.53
N ALA A 169 7.33 10.73 1.13
CA ALA A 169 7.90 11.75 2.02
C ALA A 169 9.06 11.23 2.92
N GLY A 170 9.89 10.31 2.39
CA GLY A 170 11.01 9.70 3.12
C GLY A 170 10.60 8.62 4.13
N ARG A 171 9.34 8.19 4.10
CA ARG A 171 8.78 7.15 4.99
C ARG A 171 8.36 5.91 4.20
N ILE A 172 7.78 4.94 4.87
CA ILE A 172 7.16 3.77 4.24
C ILE A 172 5.72 3.67 4.76
N ALA A 173 4.76 3.80 3.85
CA ALA A 173 3.35 3.55 4.12
C ALA A 173 2.83 2.34 3.33
N MET A 174 3.49 2.01 2.22
CA MET A 174 3.06 0.97 1.29
C MET A 174 3.91 -0.29 1.42
N GLN A 175 3.25 -1.44 1.34
CA GLN A 175 3.93 -2.74 1.43
C GLN A 175 4.85 -3.02 0.23
N GLU A 176 4.49 -2.53 -0.94
CA GLU A 176 5.28 -2.67 -2.16
C GLU A 176 6.61 -1.92 -2.05
N THR A 177 6.65 -0.81 -1.32
CA THR A 177 7.87 -0.03 -1.08
C THR A 177 8.87 -0.81 -0.23
N ILE A 178 8.39 -1.62 0.74
CA ILE A 178 9.26 -2.54 1.47
C ILE A 178 9.90 -3.56 0.52
N MET A 179 9.11 -4.18 -0.35
CA MET A 179 9.61 -5.17 -1.30
C MET A 179 10.63 -4.54 -2.26
N GLN A 180 10.32 -3.37 -2.79
CA GLN A 180 11.23 -2.64 -3.69
C GLN A 180 12.53 -2.22 -2.99
N PHE A 181 12.47 -1.83 -1.71
CA PHE A 181 13.64 -1.56 -0.90
C PHE A 181 14.53 -2.79 -0.80
N LEU A 182 13.98 -3.95 -0.44
CA LEU A 182 14.73 -5.20 -0.33
C LEU A 182 15.41 -5.59 -1.66
N VAL A 183 14.72 -5.40 -2.77
CA VAL A 183 15.30 -5.67 -4.10
C VAL A 183 16.40 -4.65 -4.43
N LYS A 184 16.13 -3.36 -4.30
CA LYS A 184 16.99 -2.29 -4.79
C LYS A 184 18.24 -2.07 -3.92
N PHE A 185 18.13 -2.24 -2.60
CA PHE A 185 19.20 -1.90 -1.66
C PHE A 185 19.80 -3.11 -0.93
N CYS A 186 19.14 -4.27 -0.96
CA CYS A 186 19.62 -5.47 -0.29
C CYS A 186 19.85 -6.65 -1.26
N GLY A 187 19.56 -6.48 -2.55
CA GLY A 187 19.84 -7.48 -3.58
C GLY A 187 18.97 -8.75 -3.48
N TYR A 188 17.80 -8.66 -2.88
CA TYR A 188 16.80 -9.74 -2.93
C TYR A 188 16.19 -9.85 -4.32
N SER A 189 15.76 -11.05 -4.69
CA SER A 189 14.83 -11.23 -5.82
C SER A 189 13.41 -10.75 -5.42
N SER A 190 12.55 -10.49 -6.41
CA SER A 190 11.16 -10.09 -6.14
C SER A 190 10.39 -11.14 -5.32
N ALA A 191 10.60 -12.44 -5.60
CA ALA A 191 9.95 -13.51 -4.85
C ALA A 191 10.44 -13.60 -3.39
N GLU A 192 11.76 -13.48 -3.17
CA GLU A 192 12.33 -13.45 -1.82
C GLU A 192 11.82 -12.24 -1.03
N SER A 193 11.74 -11.07 -1.66
CA SER A 193 11.30 -9.83 -1.00
C SER A 193 9.86 -9.93 -0.49
N ASP A 194 8.94 -10.56 -1.21
CA ASP A 194 7.58 -10.81 -0.74
C ASP A 194 7.54 -11.80 0.43
N ASN A 195 8.31 -12.88 0.35
CA ASN A 195 8.42 -13.83 1.45
C ASN A 195 8.95 -13.17 2.73
N VAL A 196 10.01 -12.37 2.62
CA VAL A 196 10.57 -11.60 3.75
C VAL A 196 9.55 -10.64 4.32
N ARG A 197 8.88 -9.84 3.47
CA ARG A 197 7.83 -8.92 3.91
C ARG A 197 6.72 -9.65 4.67
N ARG A 198 6.22 -10.77 4.14
CA ARG A 198 5.16 -11.57 4.80
C ARG A 198 5.62 -12.15 6.13
N ALA A 199 6.87 -12.60 6.23
CA ALA A 199 7.44 -13.14 7.46
C ALA A 199 7.55 -12.05 8.54
N ILE A 200 8.00 -10.84 8.18
CA ILE A 200 8.06 -9.68 9.09
C ILE A 200 6.65 -9.31 9.56
N ALA A 201 5.68 -9.20 8.63
CA ALA A 201 4.28 -8.86 8.95
C ALA A 201 3.65 -9.87 9.94
N LYS A 202 3.97 -11.16 9.79
CA LYS A 202 3.52 -12.23 10.68
C LYS A 202 4.37 -12.37 11.96
N LYS A 203 5.39 -11.54 12.14
CA LYS A 203 6.39 -11.63 13.22
C LYS A 203 7.05 -13.02 13.32
N LYS A 204 7.25 -13.69 12.18
CA LYS A 204 7.86 -15.01 12.09
C LYS A 204 9.33 -14.89 11.72
N GLY A 205 10.23 -15.27 12.65
CA GLY A 205 11.67 -15.31 12.41
C GLY A 205 12.33 -13.93 12.23
N THR A 206 11.72 -12.86 12.72
CA THR A 206 12.24 -11.49 12.63
C THR A 206 13.62 -11.35 13.24
N GLU A 207 13.94 -12.12 14.30
CA GLU A 207 15.26 -12.11 14.96
C GLU A 207 16.39 -12.55 14.01
N LYS A 208 16.08 -13.34 12.98
CA LYS A 208 17.04 -13.78 11.95
C LYS A 208 16.99 -12.91 10.71
N LEU A 209 15.80 -12.50 10.33
CA LEU A 209 15.58 -11.71 9.10
C LEU A 209 16.16 -10.30 9.20
N LEU A 210 16.04 -9.63 10.33
CA LEU A 210 16.56 -8.27 10.45
C LEU A 210 18.10 -8.20 10.34
N PRO A 211 18.88 -9.07 11.03
CA PRO A 211 20.33 -9.14 10.80
C PRO A 211 20.69 -9.50 9.35
N GLU A 212 19.94 -10.40 8.71
CA GLU A 212 20.16 -10.74 7.30
C GLU A 212 19.94 -9.54 6.37
N ILE A 213 18.88 -8.76 6.60
CA ILE A 213 18.61 -7.53 5.82
C ILE A 213 19.74 -6.53 6.04
N GLU A 214 20.21 -6.33 7.27
CA GLU A 214 21.33 -5.45 7.59
C GLU A 214 22.60 -5.88 6.85
N GLU A 215 22.98 -7.15 6.94
CA GLU A 215 24.15 -7.70 6.26
C GLU A 215 24.08 -7.52 4.74
N ARG A 216 22.94 -7.87 4.14
CA ARG A 216 22.72 -7.71 2.69
C ARG A 216 22.74 -6.23 2.26
N PHE A 217 22.17 -5.32 3.06
CA PHE A 217 22.21 -3.89 2.79
C PHE A 217 23.65 -3.39 2.81
N VAL A 218 24.44 -3.72 3.83
CA VAL A 218 25.85 -3.33 3.93
C VAL A 218 26.63 -3.88 2.73
N ALA A 219 26.51 -5.16 2.43
CA ALA A 219 27.22 -5.79 1.31
C ALA A 219 26.86 -5.17 -0.04
N TYR A 220 25.56 -4.90 -0.28
CA TYR A 220 25.10 -4.33 -1.53
C TYR A 220 25.48 -2.84 -1.66
N CYS A 221 25.20 -2.04 -0.65
CA CYS A 221 25.44 -0.60 -0.70
C CYS A 221 26.92 -0.23 -0.69
N SER A 222 27.76 -0.99 0.03
CA SER A 222 29.23 -0.79 -0.03
C SER A 222 29.76 -1.00 -1.45
N LYS A 223 29.22 -1.96 -2.19
CA LYS A 223 29.63 -2.24 -3.56
C LYS A 223 29.03 -1.26 -4.57
N ALA A 224 27.69 -1.06 -4.50
CA ALA A 224 26.93 -0.30 -5.50
C ALA A 224 27.12 1.22 -5.34
N TYR A 225 27.18 1.70 -4.10
CA TYR A 225 27.23 3.14 -3.78
C TYR A 225 28.57 3.56 -3.15
N LYS A 226 29.53 2.62 -2.99
CA LYS A 226 30.85 2.87 -2.41
C LYS A 226 30.80 3.49 -1.00
N MET A 227 29.79 3.14 -0.23
CA MET A 227 29.64 3.55 1.15
C MET A 227 30.55 2.70 2.05
N SER A 228 31.09 3.30 3.14
CA SER A 228 31.77 2.49 4.15
C SER A 228 30.78 1.59 4.91
N ALA A 229 31.25 0.48 5.49
CA ALA A 229 30.40 -0.41 6.26
C ALA A 229 29.75 0.32 7.44
N GLU A 230 30.52 1.13 8.15
CA GLU A 230 30.04 1.94 9.28
C GLU A 230 28.90 2.87 8.85
N ARG A 231 29.05 3.53 7.68
CA ARG A 231 28.00 4.42 7.16
C ARG A 231 26.75 3.65 6.74
N CYS A 232 26.92 2.48 6.15
CA CYS A 232 25.77 1.60 5.84
C CYS A 232 25.01 1.20 7.12
N GLU A 233 25.71 0.83 8.18
CA GLU A 233 25.12 0.47 9.46
C GLU A 233 24.36 1.64 10.12
N GLU A 234 24.93 2.84 10.09
CA GLU A 234 24.27 4.06 10.60
C GLU A 234 22.93 4.34 9.90
N VAL A 235 22.85 4.06 8.60
CA VAL A 235 21.62 4.25 7.79
C VAL A 235 20.62 3.14 8.05
N ILE A 236 21.05 1.87 8.01
CA ILE A 236 20.12 0.74 8.03
C ILE A 236 19.51 0.50 9.41
N LYS A 237 20.27 0.67 10.50
CA LYS A 237 19.77 0.38 11.87
C LYS A 237 18.47 1.13 12.23
N PRO A 238 18.38 2.46 12.06
CA PRO A 238 17.11 3.17 12.25
C PRO A 238 16.03 2.74 11.25
N PHE A 239 16.43 2.43 10.02
CA PHE A 239 15.51 2.08 8.95
C PHE A 239 14.85 0.71 9.14
N LEU A 240 15.52 -0.25 9.78
CA LEU A 240 14.94 -1.55 10.14
C LEU A 240 13.71 -1.39 11.06
N GLN A 241 13.70 -0.41 11.96
CA GLN A 241 12.53 -0.13 12.78
C GLN A 241 11.37 0.41 11.94
N ILE A 242 11.66 1.28 10.96
CA ILE A 242 10.65 1.78 10.02
C ILE A 242 10.03 0.62 9.23
N ILE A 243 10.85 -0.34 8.76
CA ILE A 243 10.36 -1.53 8.07
C ILE A 243 9.46 -2.39 8.96
N LEU A 244 9.84 -2.59 10.24
CA LEU A 244 9.04 -3.35 11.19
C LEU A 244 7.67 -2.73 11.41
N ASP A 245 7.63 -1.43 11.63
CA ASP A 245 6.40 -0.69 11.89
C ASP A 245 5.49 -0.70 10.65
N ALA A 246 6.05 -0.45 9.47
CA ALA A 246 5.33 -0.46 8.20
C ALA A 246 4.82 -1.86 7.81
N SER A 247 5.59 -2.92 8.06
CA SER A 247 5.23 -4.29 7.68
C SER A 247 4.00 -4.81 8.40
N ALA A 248 3.75 -4.36 9.63
CA ALA A 248 2.62 -4.83 10.43
C ALA A 248 1.26 -4.39 9.84
N TYR A 249 1.21 -3.24 9.14
CA TYR A 249 -0.02 -2.60 8.69
C TYR A 249 0.14 -1.86 7.36
N GLY A 250 1.18 -2.18 6.57
CA GLY A 250 1.43 -1.55 5.28
C GLY A 250 0.21 -1.65 4.35
N PHE A 251 -0.14 -0.55 3.73
CA PHE A 251 -1.22 -0.49 2.75
C PHE A 251 -0.71 -0.91 1.36
N SER A 252 -1.59 -1.22 0.44
CA SER A 252 -1.19 -1.58 -0.93
C SER A 252 -1.49 -0.44 -1.89
N TRP A 253 -0.54 -0.12 -2.76
CA TRP A 253 -0.75 0.82 -3.86
C TRP A 253 -1.96 0.43 -4.71
N ASN A 254 -2.11 -0.86 -5.01
CA ASN A 254 -3.21 -1.37 -5.83
C ASN A 254 -4.60 -1.21 -5.20
N LEU A 255 -4.67 -1.00 -3.89
CA LEU A 255 -5.93 -0.73 -3.19
C LEU A 255 -6.19 0.77 -3.05
N SER A 256 -5.17 1.61 -3.23
CA SER A 256 -5.26 3.07 -3.09
C SER A 256 -5.47 3.79 -4.40
N LEU A 257 -4.90 3.28 -5.49
CA LEU A 257 -5.03 3.80 -6.84
C LEU A 257 -6.34 3.36 -7.47
#